data_1d6668d2b6cef7826de3e8b8d194291b
#
_entry.id   1d6668d2b6cef7826de3e8b8d194291b
#
_cell.length_a   1.000
_cell.length_b   1.000
_cell.length_c   1.000
_cell.angle_alpha   90.00
_cell.angle_beta   90.00
_cell.angle_gamma   90.00
#
_symmetry.space_group_name_H-M   'P 1'
#
loop_
_entity.id
_entity.type
_entity.pdbx_description
1 polymer ?
#
loop_
_entity_poly.entity_id
_entity_poly.type
_entity_poly.pdbx_seq_one_letter_code
_entity_poly.pdbx_strand_id
1 'polypeptide(L)'
;DPSGKVVDHQIAETLINVDHRMTYTSVAKILDGDMEERNKYEDFVEMFELMKELSDILRHRRHERGSIDFDFPESKIILDEKGRPVDVYPQVRNAATKIIEDFMLCANETIAEEFYWREIPFLYRIHEIPDHEKIDKLQVFLQNFGIYLKSSHDEIHPKEVQKLLTKIEGTPEEPLISRLTLRSMKQAKYSAYSSMHFGLSTKYYCHFTSPIRRYPDLQ
;
A
#
# COMPACT_ATOMS: atom_id res chain seq x y z
N ASP A 1 -19.21 -4.73 3.71
CA ASP A 1 -20.22 -3.85 4.27
C ASP A 1 -19.87 -2.36 4.05
N PRO A 2 -20.76 -1.40 4.33
CA PRO A 2 -20.48 0.03 4.08
C PRO A 2 -19.28 0.61 4.82
N SER A 3 -18.75 -0.07 5.84
CA SER A 3 -17.53 0.34 6.54
C SER A 3 -16.24 -0.21 5.91
N GLY A 4 -16.33 -0.93 4.80
CA GLY A 4 -15.22 -1.61 4.14
C GLY A 4 -14.73 -2.87 4.88
N LYS A 5 -15.53 -3.41 5.81
CA LYS A 5 -15.21 -4.70 6.44
C LYS A 5 -15.62 -5.83 5.50
N VAL A 6 -14.71 -6.77 5.25
CA VAL A 6 -15.03 -8.03 4.58
C VAL A 6 -15.96 -8.85 5.47
N VAL A 7 -17.15 -9.18 4.97
CA VAL A 7 -18.16 -9.95 5.71
C VAL A 7 -18.18 -11.42 5.29
N ASP A 8 -17.83 -11.69 4.05
CA ASP A 8 -17.71 -13.04 3.49
C ASP A 8 -16.79 -13.02 2.28
N HIS A 9 -16.21 -14.17 1.93
CA HIS A 9 -15.38 -14.34 0.74
C HIS A 9 -15.36 -15.81 0.32
N GLN A 10 -15.02 -16.04 -0.94
CA GLN A 10 -14.85 -17.37 -1.50
C GLN A 10 -13.53 -17.45 -2.28
N ILE A 11 -12.82 -18.56 -2.08
CA ILE A 11 -11.60 -18.90 -2.84
C ILE A 11 -11.95 -20.08 -3.74
N ALA A 12 -11.74 -19.93 -5.04
CA ALA A 12 -12.05 -20.96 -6.02
C ALA A 12 -11.16 -20.85 -7.25
N GLU A 13 -10.91 -21.98 -7.90
CA GLU A 13 -10.39 -21.98 -9.26
C GLU A 13 -11.47 -21.48 -10.23
N THR A 14 -11.13 -20.55 -11.11
CA THR A 14 -12.11 -19.90 -11.97
C THR A 14 -11.64 -19.82 -13.41
N LEU A 15 -12.59 -19.87 -14.33
CA LEU A 15 -12.39 -19.50 -15.73
C LEU A 15 -12.92 -18.07 -15.92
N ILE A 16 -12.06 -17.16 -16.34
CA ILE A 16 -12.44 -15.75 -16.56
C ILE A 16 -12.52 -15.42 -18.04
N ASN A 17 -13.41 -14.50 -18.39
CA ASN A 17 -13.48 -13.84 -19.67
C ASN A 17 -13.37 -12.33 -19.42
N VAL A 18 -12.39 -11.69 -20.04
CA VAL A 18 -12.12 -10.26 -19.83
C VAL A 18 -12.84 -9.45 -20.90
N ASP A 19 -13.81 -8.62 -20.51
CA ASP A 19 -14.56 -7.76 -21.41
C ASP A 19 -13.68 -6.66 -22.01
N HIS A 20 -12.91 -5.98 -21.17
CA HIS A 20 -11.99 -4.92 -21.59
C HIS A 20 -10.68 -4.92 -20.78
N ARG A 21 -9.56 -4.75 -21.51
CA ARG A 21 -8.25 -4.49 -20.91
C ARG A 21 -8.08 -2.99 -20.72
N MET A 22 -8.39 -2.49 -19.52
CA MET A 22 -8.25 -1.09 -19.18
C MET A 22 -6.80 -0.71 -18.83
N THR A 23 -6.48 0.58 -18.98
CA THR A 23 -5.20 1.15 -18.55
C THR A 23 -5.41 2.12 -17.38
N TYR A 24 -4.40 2.29 -16.52
CA TYR A 24 -4.46 3.28 -15.45
C TYR A 24 -4.72 4.71 -15.97
N THR A 25 -4.18 5.04 -17.15
CA THR A 25 -4.37 6.36 -17.76
C THR A 25 -5.82 6.57 -18.17
N SER A 26 -6.43 5.60 -18.86
CA SER A 26 -7.84 5.71 -19.29
C SER A 26 -8.79 5.78 -18.09
N VAL A 27 -8.60 4.91 -17.09
CA VAL A 27 -9.45 4.92 -15.88
C VAL A 27 -9.27 6.22 -15.08
N ALA A 28 -8.05 6.75 -14.96
CA ALA A 28 -7.83 8.03 -14.31
C ALA A 28 -8.57 9.16 -15.02
N LYS A 29 -8.49 9.25 -16.35
CA LYS A 29 -9.22 10.23 -17.15
C LYS A 29 -10.74 10.11 -16.97
N ILE A 30 -11.29 8.89 -16.97
CA ILE A 30 -12.72 8.65 -16.71
C ILE A 30 -13.13 9.21 -15.35
N LEU A 31 -12.35 8.95 -14.31
CA LEU A 31 -12.59 9.41 -12.94
C LEU A 31 -12.41 10.94 -12.80
N ASP A 32 -11.52 11.54 -13.59
CA ASP A 32 -11.29 12.98 -13.65
C ASP A 32 -12.35 13.72 -14.50
N GLY A 33 -13.27 12.98 -15.13
CA GLY A 33 -14.39 13.58 -15.89
C GLY A 33 -14.11 13.85 -17.37
N ASP A 34 -13.07 13.27 -17.95
CA ASP A 34 -12.77 13.37 -19.39
C ASP A 34 -13.92 12.77 -20.22
N MET A 35 -14.62 13.62 -20.98
CA MET A 35 -15.82 13.23 -21.72
C MET A 35 -15.53 12.27 -22.87
N GLU A 36 -14.36 12.33 -23.50
CA GLU A 36 -13.98 11.44 -24.59
C GLU A 36 -13.80 10.01 -24.06
N GLU A 37 -13.03 9.84 -22.99
CA GLU A 37 -12.83 8.53 -22.36
C GLU A 37 -14.11 8.00 -21.72
N ARG A 38 -14.95 8.87 -21.11
CA ARG A 38 -16.25 8.46 -20.55
C ARG A 38 -17.21 7.95 -21.62
N ASN A 39 -17.32 8.62 -22.76
CA ASN A 39 -18.17 8.17 -23.86
C ASN A 39 -17.66 6.87 -24.47
N LYS A 40 -16.34 6.71 -24.59
CA LYS A 40 -15.72 5.50 -25.12
C LYS A 40 -15.96 4.25 -24.29
N TYR A 41 -16.06 4.42 -22.97
CA TYR A 41 -16.23 3.35 -21.98
C TYR A 41 -17.50 3.57 -21.12
N GLU A 42 -18.57 4.04 -21.75
CA GLU A 42 -19.82 4.42 -21.08
C GLU A 42 -20.35 3.34 -20.13
N ASP A 43 -20.34 2.08 -20.59
CA ASP A 43 -20.84 0.92 -19.82
C ASP A 43 -20.05 0.64 -18.51
N PHE A 44 -18.84 1.19 -18.37
CA PHE A 44 -17.95 0.92 -17.22
C PHE A 44 -17.78 2.13 -16.29
N VAL A 45 -18.30 3.30 -16.66
CA VAL A 45 -18.11 4.54 -15.90
C VAL A 45 -18.61 4.39 -14.45
N GLU A 46 -19.85 3.94 -14.27
CA GLU A 46 -20.44 3.72 -12.94
C GLU A 46 -19.62 2.72 -12.11
N MET A 47 -19.17 1.63 -12.73
CA MET A 47 -18.32 0.65 -12.05
C MET A 47 -17.01 1.28 -11.53
N PHE A 48 -16.34 2.13 -12.31
CA PHE A 48 -15.10 2.78 -11.87
C PHE A 48 -15.35 3.81 -10.77
N GLU A 49 -16.49 4.51 -10.79
CA GLU A 49 -16.89 5.42 -9.73
C GLU A 49 -17.14 4.66 -8.41
N LEU A 50 -17.85 3.54 -8.46
CA LEU A 50 -18.07 2.65 -7.30
C LEU A 50 -16.75 2.02 -6.79
N MET A 51 -15.86 1.61 -7.70
CA MET A 51 -14.54 1.11 -7.33
C MET A 51 -13.71 2.18 -6.61
N LYS A 52 -13.80 3.42 -7.06
CA LYS A 52 -13.13 4.55 -6.40
C LYS A 52 -13.69 4.78 -5.00
N GLU A 53 -15.01 4.80 -4.85
CA GLU A 53 -15.67 4.95 -3.56
C GLU A 53 -15.23 3.85 -2.59
N LEU A 54 -15.27 2.59 -3.01
CA LEU A 54 -14.79 1.47 -2.18
C LEU A 54 -13.30 1.60 -1.83
N SER A 55 -12.46 2.00 -2.77
CA SER A 55 -11.04 2.26 -2.53
C SER A 55 -10.82 3.32 -1.45
N ASP A 56 -11.57 4.43 -1.51
CA ASP A 56 -11.49 5.51 -0.52
C ASP A 56 -11.92 5.02 0.88
N ILE A 57 -12.97 4.20 0.98
CA ILE A 57 -13.42 3.56 2.23
C ILE A 57 -12.32 2.64 2.80
N LEU A 58 -11.76 1.75 1.98
CA LEU A 58 -10.70 0.81 2.39
C LEU A 58 -9.44 1.57 2.86
N ARG A 59 -9.07 2.62 2.15
CA ARG A 59 -7.93 3.47 2.49
C ARG A 59 -8.14 4.21 3.81
N HIS A 60 -9.32 4.81 3.99
CA HIS A 60 -9.68 5.47 5.23
C HIS A 60 -9.59 4.52 6.42
N ARG A 61 -10.15 3.32 6.29
CA ARG A 61 -10.07 2.28 7.31
C ARG A 61 -8.62 1.87 7.65
N ARG A 62 -7.75 1.71 6.63
CA ARG A 62 -6.32 1.44 6.87
C ARG A 62 -5.64 2.60 7.59
N HIS A 63 -5.94 3.82 7.17
CA HIS A 63 -5.40 5.02 7.81
C HIS A 63 -5.83 5.10 9.29
N GLU A 64 -7.09 4.86 9.62
CA GLU A 64 -7.56 4.82 11.00
C GLU A 64 -6.87 3.74 11.84
N ARG A 65 -6.56 2.60 11.25
CA ARG A 65 -5.80 1.52 11.88
C ARG A 65 -4.34 1.93 12.17
N GLY A 66 -3.80 2.89 11.45
CA GLY A 66 -2.43 3.39 11.59
C GLY A 66 -1.47 2.88 10.53
N SER A 67 -1.96 2.47 9.35
CA SER A 67 -1.11 2.14 8.21
C SER A 67 -0.21 3.32 7.86
N ILE A 68 1.08 3.03 7.65
CA ILE A 68 2.09 4.03 7.28
C ILE A 68 2.16 4.06 5.76
N ASP A 69 1.87 5.20 5.17
CA ASP A 69 2.04 5.40 3.72
C ASP A 69 3.29 6.28 3.47
N PHE A 70 4.33 5.67 2.93
CA PHE A 70 5.51 6.39 2.48
C PHE A 70 5.32 6.74 1.01
N ASP A 71 4.86 7.95 0.71
CA ASP A 71 4.66 8.41 -0.66
C ASP A 71 5.96 8.95 -1.26
N PHE A 72 6.91 8.04 -1.50
CA PHE A 72 8.12 8.41 -2.25
C PHE A 72 7.83 8.34 -3.75
N PRO A 73 8.10 9.42 -4.50
CA PRO A 73 7.95 9.38 -5.94
C PRO A 73 8.92 8.35 -6.54
N GLU A 74 8.39 7.35 -7.22
CA GLU A 74 9.19 6.43 -8.01
C GLU A 74 9.66 7.14 -9.28
N SER A 75 10.93 6.96 -9.63
CA SER A 75 11.48 7.51 -10.87
C SER A 75 11.20 6.59 -12.05
N LYS A 76 10.56 7.11 -13.09
CA LYS A 76 10.42 6.43 -14.36
C LYS A 76 11.52 6.89 -15.31
N ILE A 77 12.31 5.93 -15.79
CA ILE A 77 13.41 6.18 -16.73
C ILE A 77 12.89 5.90 -18.14
N ILE A 78 13.04 6.86 -19.04
CA ILE A 78 12.75 6.67 -20.47
C ILE A 78 14.05 6.31 -21.17
N LEU A 79 13.99 5.25 -21.96
CA LEU A 79 15.10 4.77 -22.77
C LEU A 79 14.86 5.08 -24.25
N ASP A 80 15.94 5.38 -25.00
CA ASP A 80 15.91 5.44 -26.44
C ASP A 80 15.84 4.02 -27.06
N GLU A 81 15.74 3.95 -28.39
CA GLU A 81 15.73 2.68 -29.13
C GLU A 81 16.98 1.81 -28.92
N LYS A 82 18.07 2.39 -28.43
CA LYS A 82 19.34 1.74 -28.12
C LYS A 82 19.49 1.38 -26.63
N GLY A 83 18.41 1.57 -25.84
CA GLY A 83 18.40 1.28 -24.41
C GLY A 83 19.16 2.31 -23.55
N ARG A 84 19.44 3.52 -24.03
CA ARG A 84 20.09 4.57 -23.26
C ARG A 84 19.07 5.46 -22.59
N PRO A 85 19.29 5.86 -21.34
CA PRO A 85 18.37 6.76 -20.65
C PRO A 85 18.41 8.15 -21.30
N VAL A 86 17.23 8.65 -21.68
CA VAL A 86 17.03 9.98 -22.32
C VAL A 86 16.26 10.93 -21.42
N ASP A 87 15.46 10.40 -20.48
CA ASP A 87 14.70 11.23 -19.53
C ASP A 87 14.40 10.47 -18.24
N VAL A 88 14.18 11.22 -17.14
CA VAL A 88 13.80 10.69 -15.84
C VAL A 88 12.75 11.60 -15.23
N TYR A 89 11.56 11.06 -14.95
CA TYR A 89 10.50 11.81 -14.30
C TYR A 89 9.83 11.01 -13.17
N PRO A 90 9.26 11.69 -12.16
CA PRO A 90 8.53 11.00 -11.11
C PRO A 90 7.25 10.36 -11.66
N GLN A 91 7.02 9.09 -11.33
CA GLN A 91 5.77 8.42 -11.64
C GLN A 91 4.68 8.93 -10.69
N VAL A 92 3.65 9.54 -11.27
CA VAL A 92 2.51 10.05 -10.49
C VAL A 92 1.56 8.90 -10.15
N ARG A 93 1.28 8.73 -8.86
CA ARG A 93 0.19 7.86 -8.39
C ARG A 93 -1.14 8.57 -8.66
N ASN A 94 -2.02 7.97 -9.44
CA ASN A 94 -3.35 8.49 -9.74
C ASN A 94 -4.46 7.68 -9.06
N ALA A 95 -5.72 8.11 -9.20
CA ALA A 95 -6.85 7.42 -8.59
C ALA A 95 -6.96 5.94 -9.03
N ALA A 96 -6.68 5.64 -10.28
CA ALA A 96 -6.76 4.28 -10.82
C ALA A 96 -5.70 3.34 -10.24
N THR A 97 -4.46 3.81 -10.04
CA THR A 97 -3.41 3.01 -9.38
C THR A 97 -3.75 2.76 -7.92
N LYS A 98 -4.33 3.74 -7.24
CA LYS A 98 -4.75 3.64 -5.84
C LYS A 98 -5.89 2.63 -5.65
N ILE A 99 -6.86 2.57 -6.56
CA ILE A 99 -7.94 1.56 -6.54
C ILE A 99 -7.36 0.14 -6.54
N ILE A 100 -6.47 -0.16 -7.48
CA ILE A 100 -5.88 -1.50 -7.57
C ILE A 100 -5.03 -1.82 -6.35
N GLU A 101 -4.25 -0.86 -5.84
CA GLU A 101 -3.47 -1.03 -4.61
C GLU A 101 -4.36 -1.39 -3.42
N ASP A 102 -5.45 -0.66 -3.18
CA ASP A 102 -6.36 -0.90 -2.07
C ASP A 102 -7.04 -2.26 -2.15
N PHE A 103 -7.45 -2.67 -3.36
CA PHE A 103 -8.07 -3.96 -3.58
C PHE A 103 -7.07 -5.10 -3.42
N MET A 104 -5.83 -4.94 -3.90
CA MET A 104 -4.76 -5.91 -3.68
C MET A 104 -4.44 -6.08 -2.19
N LEU A 105 -4.37 -4.99 -1.43
CA LEU A 105 -4.13 -5.04 0.01
C LEU A 105 -5.28 -5.76 0.73
N CYS A 106 -6.53 -5.44 0.40
CA CYS A 106 -7.71 -6.11 0.96
C CYS A 106 -7.69 -7.62 0.67
N ALA A 107 -7.44 -8.03 -0.57
CA ALA A 107 -7.33 -9.43 -0.94
C ALA A 107 -6.19 -10.14 -0.20
N ASN A 108 -5.00 -9.55 -0.14
CA ASN A 108 -3.85 -10.11 0.55
C ASN A 108 -4.10 -10.29 2.05
N GLU A 109 -4.76 -9.33 2.71
CA GLU A 109 -5.13 -9.42 4.13
C GLU A 109 -6.16 -10.53 4.34
N THR A 110 -7.19 -10.62 3.50
CA THR A 110 -8.27 -11.61 3.59
C THR A 110 -7.73 -13.03 3.44
N ILE A 111 -6.89 -13.28 2.44
CA ILE A 111 -6.27 -14.59 2.22
C ILE A 111 -5.36 -14.97 3.39
N ALA A 112 -4.53 -14.04 3.87
CA ALA A 112 -3.64 -14.33 5.00
C ALA A 112 -4.40 -14.67 6.27
N GLU A 113 -5.50 -13.97 6.56
CA GLU A 113 -6.37 -14.23 7.71
C GLU A 113 -7.06 -15.60 7.60
N GLU A 114 -7.61 -15.95 6.43
CA GLU A 114 -8.27 -17.22 6.18
C GLU A 114 -7.34 -18.40 6.42
N PHE A 115 -6.14 -18.38 5.82
CA PHE A 115 -5.16 -19.46 5.99
C PHE A 115 -4.60 -19.55 7.41
N TYR A 116 -4.50 -18.44 8.12
CA TYR A 116 -4.12 -18.43 9.52
C TYR A 116 -5.14 -19.20 10.39
N TRP A 117 -6.43 -18.89 10.23
CA TRP A 117 -7.49 -19.54 11.03
C TRP A 117 -7.74 -20.98 10.65
N ARG A 118 -7.42 -21.37 9.40
CA ARG A 118 -7.46 -22.78 8.97
C ARG A 118 -6.27 -23.60 9.44
N GLU A 119 -5.25 -22.96 10.05
CA GLU A 119 -4.02 -23.62 10.49
C GLU A 119 -3.29 -24.37 9.35
N ILE A 120 -3.43 -23.90 8.12
CA ILE A 120 -2.76 -24.47 6.95
C ILE A 120 -1.36 -23.84 6.84
N PRO A 121 -0.30 -24.64 6.60
CA PRO A 121 1.03 -24.10 6.34
C PRO A 121 1.00 -23.08 5.20
N PHE A 122 1.44 -21.86 5.47
CA PHE A 122 1.31 -20.75 4.53
C PHE A 122 2.50 -19.80 4.63
N LEU A 123 2.75 -19.03 3.57
CA LEU A 123 3.85 -18.08 3.51
C LEU A 123 3.36 -16.64 3.71
N TYR A 124 3.58 -16.13 4.91
CA TYR A 124 3.19 -14.75 5.27
C TYR A 124 4.24 -13.74 4.84
N ARG A 125 3.83 -12.52 4.60
CA ARG A 125 4.69 -11.35 4.44
C ARG A 125 4.64 -10.53 5.72
N ILE A 126 5.68 -10.62 6.53
CA ILE A 126 5.75 -9.97 7.84
C ILE A 126 6.65 -8.72 7.79
N HIS A 127 6.33 -7.74 8.63
CA HIS A 127 7.14 -6.56 8.85
C HIS A 127 7.22 -6.33 10.35
N GLU A 128 8.35 -6.73 10.92
CA GLU A 128 8.57 -6.67 12.37
C GLU A 128 8.62 -5.23 12.88
N ILE A 129 8.38 -5.06 14.17
CA ILE A 129 8.53 -3.78 14.88
C ILE A 129 9.97 -3.29 14.72
N PRO A 130 10.20 -1.98 14.50
CA PRO A 130 11.53 -1.41 14.41
C PRO A 130 12.38 -1.68 15.66
N ASP A 131 13.68 -1.76 15.49
CA ASP A 131 14.61 -1.90 16.61
C ASP A 131 14.60 -0.63 17.46
N HIS A 132 14.56 -0.80 18.77
CA HIS A 132 14.50 0.27 19.75
C HIS A 132 15.63 1.29 19.56
N GLU A 133 16.87 0.81 19.42
CA GLU A 133 18.05 1.66 19.22
C GLU A 133 17.93 2.56 17.99
N LYS A 134 17.28 2.07 16.90
CA LYS A 134 17.08 2.89 15.69
C LYS A 134 16.01 3.96 15.91
N ILE A 135 14.97 3.63 16.68
CA ILE A 135 13.91 4.59 17.04
C ILE A 135 14.46 5.67 17.96
N ASP A 136 15.30 5.33 18.94
CA ASP A 136 15.95 6.30 19.80
C ASP A 136 16.85 7.27 19.01
N LYS A 137 17.65 6.75 18.07
CA LYS A 137 18.46 7.60 17.18
C LYS A 137 17.59 8.53 16.33
N LEU A 138 16.48 8.02 15.82
CA LEU A 138 15.51 8.84 15.08
C LEU A 138 14.91 9.91 15.98
N GLN A 139 14.53 9.59 17.21
CA GLN A 139 13.94 10.52 18.17
C GLN A 139 14.91 11.65 18.52
N VAL A 140 16.19 11.33 18.80
CA VAL A 140 17.23 12.34 19.05
C VAL A 140 17.38 13.27 17.84
N PHE A 141 17.36 12.74 16.63
CA PHE A 141 17.41 13.55 15.42
C PHE A 141 16.20 14.49 15.29
N LEU A 142 14.98 13.98 15.52
CA LEU A 142 13.72 14.73 15.41
C LEU A 142 13.62 15.88 16.42
N GLN A 143 14.28 15.77 17.57
CA GLN A 143 14.32 16.86 18.60
C GLN A 143 14.93 18.15 18.02
N ASN A 144 15.85 18.07 17.06
CA ASN A 144 16.40 19.26 16.38
C ASN A 144 15.37 20.06 15.60
N PHE A 145 14.23 19.44 15.28
CA PHE A 145 13.10 20.03 14.57
C PHE A 145 11.90 20.30 15.50
N GLY A 146 12.07 20.13 16.83
CA GLY A 146 10.97 20.27 17.79
C GLY A 146 9.88 19.20 17.65
N ILE A 147 10.22 18.03 17.09
CA ILE A 147 9.30 16.91 16.88
C ILE A 147 9.60 15.82 17.90
N TYR A 148 8.55 15.31 18.53
CA TYR A 148 8.66 14.25 19.52
C TYR A 148 7.83 13.05 19.09
N LEU A 149 8.45 11.87 19.05
CA LEU A 149 7.76 10.59 18.89
C LEU A 149 7.35 10.09 20.28
N LYS A 150 6.10 9.65 20.41
CA LYS A 150 5.67 8.96 21.62
C LYS A 150 5.99 7.48 21.49
N SER A 151 7.00 7.01 22.20
CA SER A 151 7.25 5.59 22.42
C SER A 151 6.88 5.24 23.85
N SER A 152 6.11 4.18 24.07
CA SER A 152 5.82 3.66 25.41
C SER A 152 6.72 2.47 25.67
N HIS A 153 7.56 2.55 26.70
CA HIS A 153 8.31 1.45 27.35
C HIS A 153 8.80 0.32 26.43
N ASP A 154 9.54 0.59 25.34
CA ASP A 154 10.20 -0.33 24.43
C ASP A 154 9.49 -0.60 23.06
N GLU A 155 8.28 -0.15 22.83
CA GLU A 155 7.61 -0.37 21.54
C GLU A 155 7.02 0.92 20.97
N ILE A 156 7.25 1.13 19.65
CA ILE A 156 6.59 2.18 18.89
C ILE A 156 5.35 1.61 18.17
N HIS A 157 4.23 2.28 18.31
CA HIS A 157 3.02 1.91 17.57
C HIS A 157 3.06 2.52 16.14
N PRO A 158 2.60 1.82 15.08
CA PRO A 158 2.57 2.35 13.72
C PRO A 158 1.91 3.73 13.60
N LYS A 159 0.84 3.99 14.37
CA LYS A 159 0.17 5.31 14.43
C LYS A 159 1.08 6.46 14.81
N GLU A 160 2.10 6.26 15.63
CA GLU A 160 3.01 7.34 16.00
C GLU A 160 3.92 7.72 14.82
N VAL A 161 4.34 6.74 14.04
CA VAL A 161 5.08 6.98 12.79
C VAL A 161 4.17 7.66 11.76
N GLN A 162 2.91 7.21 11.63
CA GLN A 162 1.92 7.84 10.76
C GLN A 162 1.72 9.32 11.13
N LYS A 163 1.50 9.63 12.41
CA LYS A 163 1.35 11.02 12.89
C LYS A 163 2.59 11.87 12.60
N LEU A 164 3.79 11.28 12.74
CA LEU A 164 5.04 11.97 12.39
C LEU A 164 5.00 12.38 10.91
N LEU A 165 4.72 11.44 10.01
CA LEU A 165 4.69 11.68 8.56
C LEU A 165 3.63 12.71 8.18
N THR A 166 2.42 12.61 8.74
CA THR A 166 1.36 13.62 8.54
C THR A 166 1.77 15.01 9.04
N LYS A 167 2.52 15.09 10.16
CA LYS A 167 2.96 16.38 10.71
C LYS A 167 3.99 17.09 9.83
N ILE A 168 4.82 16.34 9.12
CA ILE A 168 5.89 16.89 8.28
C ILE A 168 5.48 17.06 6.82
N GLU A 169 4.30 16.58 6.43
CA GLU A 169 3.78 16.67 5.07
C GLU A 169 3.78 18.12 4.57
N GLY A 170 4.35 18.35 3.38
CA GLY A 170 4.48 19.67 2.77
C GLY A 170 5.54 20.58 3.38
N THR A 171 6.29 20.12 4.40
CA THR A 171 7.40 20.92 4.96
C THR A 171 8.71 20.70 4.18
N PRO A 172 9.66 21.65 4.21
CA PRO A 172 10.98 21.46 3.58
C PRO A 172 11.77 20.27 4.12
N GLU A 173 11.49 19.87 5.36
CA GLU A 173 12.16 18.76 6.05
C GLU A 173 11.58 17.39 5.72
N GLU A 174 10.39 17.33 5.12
CA GLU A 174 9.68 16.10 4.80
C GLU A 174 10.54 15.05 4.08
N PRO A 175 11.27 15.37 2.99
CA PRO A 175 12.06 14.35 2.27
C PRO A 175 13.16 13.73 3.13
N LEU A 176 13.76 14.52 4.01
CA LEU A 176 14.84 14.07 4.90
C LEU A 176 14.27 13.19 6.03
N ILE A 177 13.26 13.69 6.73
CA ILE A 177 12.67 13.00 7.89
C ILE A 177 11.99 11.70 7.44
N SER A 178 11.23 11.71 6.35
CA SER A 178 10.58 10.52 5.80
C SER A 178 11.59 9.43 5.44
N ARG A 179 12.72 9.81 4.82
CA ARG A 179 13.79 8.87 4.46
C ARG A 179 14.49 8.28 5.70
N LEU A 180 14.76 9.09 6.72
CA LEU A 180 15.35 8.60 7.97
C LEU A 180 14.37 7.72 8.73
N THR A 181 13.10 8.07 8.76
CA THR A 181 12.04 7.26 9.34
C THR A 181 11.98 5.89 8.66
N LEU A 182 11.94 5.85 7.31
CA LEU A 182 11.96 4.57 6.57
C LEU A 182 13.20 3.72 6.88
N ARG A 183 14.39 4.34 6.96
CA ARG A 183 15.64 3.64 7.31
C ARG A 183 15.66 3.08 8.74
N SER A 184 14.86 3.65 9.63
CA SER A 184 14.71 3.17 11.01
C SER A 184 13.80 1.95 11.10
N MET A 185 12.98 1.68 10.06
CA MET A 185 12.14 0.49 9.98
C MET A 185 12.95 -0.75 9.63
N LYS A 186 12.44 -1.92 10.00
CA LYS A 186 12.94 -3.20 9.48
C LYS A 186 12.48 -3.41 8.05
N GLN A 187 13.13 -4.32 7.35
CA GLN A 187 12.65 -4.76 6.05
C GLN A 187 11.60 -5.85 6.22
N ALA A 188 10.53 -5.77 5.43
CA ALA A 188 9.56 -6.85 5.36
C ALA A 188 10.21 -8.10 4.78
N LYS A 189 9.84 -9.27 5.31
CA LYS A 189 10.38 -10.60 4.90
C LYS A 189 9.28 -11.63 4.78
N TYR A 190 9.57 -12.74 4.12
CA TYR A 190 8.67 -13.90 4.13
C TYR A 190 8.95 -14.76 5.36
N SER A 191 7.89 -15.37 5.89
CA SER A 191 7.96 -16.23 7.06
C SER A 191 6.85 -17.29 7.02
N ALA A 192 7.15 -18.50 7.45
CA ALA A 192 6.14 -19.53 7.67
C ALA A 192 5.30 -19.27 8.94
N TYR A 193 5.75 -18.36 9.79
CA TYR A 193 5.03 -17.96 11.01
C TYR A 193 4.37 -16.61 10.80
N SER A 194 3.09 -16.52 11.10
CA SER A 194 2.35 -15.27 11.06
C SER A 194 2.86 -14.31 12.14
N SER A 195 3.11 -13.08 11.74
CA SER A 195 3.38 -11.95 12.61
C SER A 195 2.78 -10.71 11.97
N MET A 196 2.59 -9.64 12.76
CA MET A 196 2.03 -8.41 12.21
C MET A 196 2.91 -7.81 11.10
N HIS A 197 2.27 -7.08 10.22
CA HIS A 197 2.95 -6.22 9.26
C HIS A 197 2.94 -4.77 9.75
N PHE A 198 4.02 -4.34 10.41
CA PHE A 198 4.12 -3.03 11.06
C PHE A 198 3.70 -1.86 10.15
N GLY A 199 4.29 -1.77 8.95
CA GLY A 199 3.99 -0.66 8.03
C GLY A 199 2.53 -0.60 7.57
N LEU A 200 1.85 -1.74 7.40
CA LEU A 200 0.43 -1.80 7.05
C LEU A 200 -0.49 -1.81 8.29
N SER A 201 0.09 -1.88 9.49
CA SER A 201 -0.66 -1.98 10.76
C SER A 201 -1.73 -3.09 10.71
N THR A 202 -1.38 -4.26 10.13
CA THR A 202 -2.27 -5.40 10.04
C THR A 202 -1.70 -6.63 10.74
N LYS A 203 -2.58 -7.48 11.27
CA LYS A 203 -2.17 -8.71 11.97
C LYS A 203 -1.75 -9.81 11.01
N TYR A 204 -2.44 -9.90 9.86
CA TYR A 204 -2.24 -10.94 8.87
C TYR A 204 -1.97 -10.30 7.53
N TYR A 205 -0.90 -10.72 6.87
CA TYR A 205 -0.59 -10.24 5.53
C TYR A 205 0.20 -11.28 4.76
N CYS A 206 -0.11 -11.41 3.49
CA CYS A 206 0.63 -12.22 2.54
C CYS A 206 0.78 -11.51 1.21
N HIS A 207 1.48 -12.12 0.30
CA HIS A 207 1.43 -11.77 -1.11
C HIS A 207 0.63 -12.85 -1.85
N PHE A 208 -0.47 -12.47 -2.50
CA PHE A 208 -1.37 -13.36 -3.21
C PHE A 208 -1.68 -12.86 -4.63
N THR A 209 -1.72 -11.56 -4.83
CA THR A 209 -2.31 -10.93 -6.01
C THR A 209 -1.38 -10.80 -7.23
N SER A 210 -0.15 -11.31 -7.19
CA SER A 210 0.83 -11.13 -8.27
C SER A 210 1.63 -12.40 -8.59
N PRO A 211 0.99 -13.56 -8.93
CA PRO A 211 1.67 -14.84 -9.12
C PRO A 211 2.62 -14.87 -10.32
N ILE A 212 2.44 -13.98 -11.31
CA ILE A 212 3.31 -13.90 -12.50
C ILE A 212 4.75 -13.49 -12.12
N ARG A 213 4.92 -12.66 -11.08
CA ARG A 213 6.21 -12.06 -10.71
C ARG A 213 6.70 -12.41 -9.32
N ARG A 214 5.88 -13.08 -8.50
CA ARG A 214 6.24 -13.44 -7.13
C ARG A 214 5.87 -14.89 -6.85
N TYR A 215 6.88 -15.70 -6.57
CA TYR A 215 6.69 -17.13 -6.28
C TYR A 215 5.76 -17.39 -5.07
N PRO A 216 5.82 -16.64 -3.95
CA PRO A 216 4.90 -16.85 -2.82
C PRO A 216 3.43 -16.66 -3.16
N ASP A 217 3.11 -15.88 -4.19
CA ASP A 217 1.72 -15.67 -4.65
C ASP A 217 1.18 -16.88 -5.42
N LEU A 218 2.06 -17.81 -5.84
CA LEU A 218 1.70 -19.00 -6.60
C LEU A 218 1.39 -20.19 -5.71
N GLN A 219 1.83 -20.17 -4.45
CA GLN A 219 1.61 -21.25 -3.48
C GLN A 219 0.20 -21.22 -2.91
#